data_a86c5ca73ca52e05eda3d245bf904a7c
#
_entry.id   a86c5ca73ca52e05eda3d245bf904a7c
#
_cell.length_a   1.000
_cell.length_b   1.000
_cell.length_c   1.000
_cell.angle_alpha   90.00
_cell.angle_beta   90.00
_cell.angle_gamma   90.00
#
_symmetry.space_group_name_H-M   'P 1'
#
loop_
_entity.id
_entity.type
_entity.pdbx_description
1 polymer ?
#
loop_
_entity_poly.entity_id
_entity_poly.type
_entity_poly.pdbx_seq_one_letter_code
_entity_poly.pdbx_strand_id
1 'polypeptide(L)'
;MASLRGPVLIVEDDPDIRESLQHFLEAHGYPVVTASHGKEALEYLGRAPRPSMMVLDMNLPVMDGNRLLTTRRGDDTLRSIPVVILSASMAGMSPRDRALYASNYGVAAFLGKPADPRQVLQAVERHGLRTEDTSAGVPV
;
A
#
# COMPACT_ATOMS: atom_id res chain seq x y z
N MET A 1 22.95 -1.47 -0.60
CA MET A 1 21.61 -1.48 -1.20
C MET A 1 20.64 -0.70 -0.33
N ALA A 2 19.75 0.02 -0.96
CA ALA A 2 18.75 0.82 -0.24
C ALA A 2 17.76 -0.10 0.48
N SER A 3 17.56 0.15 1.75
CA SER A 3 16.48 -0.48 2.54
C SER A 3 15.20 0.33 2.40
N LEU A 4 14.06 -0.29 2.67
CA LEU A 4 12.82 0.45 2.77
C LEU A 4 12.90 1.45 3.92
N ARG A 5 12.26 2.61 3.73
CA ARG A 5 12.23 3.67 4.74
C ARG A 5 11.45 3.27 5.98
N GLY A 6 10.53 2.36 5.83
CA GLY A 6 9.70 1.86 6.92
C GLY A 6 9.04 0.56 6.52
N PRO A 7 8.18 0.01 7.36
CA PRO A 7 7.52 -1.26 7.05
C PRO A 7 6.50 -1.10 5.91
N VAL A 8 6.12 -2.23 5.33
CA VAL A 8 4.99 -2.29 4.41
C VAL A 8 3.72 -2.43 5.25
N LEU A 9 2.76 -1.55 5.05
CA LEU A 9 1.46 -1.64 5.73
C LEU A 9 0.50 -2.41 4.85
N ILE A 10 -0.02 -3.53 5.36
CA ILE A 10 -1.03 -4.34 4.68
C ILE A 10 -2.37 -4.12 5.36
N VAL A 11 -3.36 -3.64 4.60
CA VAL A 11 -4.72 -3.42 5.09
C VAL A 11 -5.63 -4.44 4.44
N GLU A 12 -6.02 -5.46 5.19
CA GLU A 12 -6.77 -6.61 4.71
C GLU A 12 -7.61 -7.18 5.85
N ASP A 13 -8.92 -7.35 5.63
CA ASP A 13 -9.82 -7.87 6.67
C ASP A 13 -9.77 -9.39 6.81
N ASP A 14 -9.41 -10.12 5.78
CA ASP A 14 -9.27 -11.57 5.84
C ASP A 14 -7.97 -11.94 6.54
N PRO A 15 -8.03 -12.58 7.72
CA PRO A 15 -6.81 -12.91 8.47
C PRO A 15 -5.89 -13.88 7.76
N ASP A 16 -6.42 -14.81 6.99
CA ASP A 16 -5.59 -15.79 6.27
C ASP A 16 -4.80 -15.12 5.16
N ILE A 17 -5.45 -14.23 4.40
CA ILE A 17 -4.79 -13.48 3.33
C ILE A 17 -3.76 -12.53 3.94
N ARG A 18 -4.14 -11.83 4.99
CA ARG A 18 -3.28 -10.88 5.68
C ARG A 18 -2.01 -11.54 6.19
N GLU A 19 -2.15 -12.65 6.89
CA GLU A 19 -1.01 -13.39 7.44
C GLU A 19 -0.13 -13.99 6.35
N SER A 20 -0.75 -14.50 5.30
CA SER A 20 -0.02 -15.09 4.18
C SER A 20 0.87 -14.06 3.48
N LEU A 21 0.33 -12.87 3.22
CA LEU A 21 1.11 -11.78 2.62
C LEU A 21 2.21 -11.30 3.56
N GLN A 22 1.89 -11.18 4.85
CA GLN A 22 2.88 -10.78 5.85
C GLN A 22 4.05 -11.75 5.88
N HIS A 23 3.77 -13.05 6.01
CA HIS A 23 4.83 -14.05 6.09
C HIS A 23 5.68 -14.08 4.83
N PHE A 24 5.06 -13.95 3.68
CA PHE A 24 5.78 -13.98 2.42
C PHE A 24 6.75 -12.79 2.30
N LEU A 25 6.29 -11.60 2.61
CA LEU A 25 7.12 -10.40 2.53
C LEU A 25 8.23 -10.42 3.58
N GLU A 26 7.91 -10.86 4.80
CA GLU A 26 8.92 -10.97 5.86
C GLU A 26 9.98 -12.00 5.52
N ALA A 27 9.59 -13.10 4.87
CA ALA A 27 10.55 -14.11 4.42
C ALA A 27 11.52 -13.55 3.38
N HIS A 28 11.14 -12.49 2.67
CA HIS A 28 12.00 -11.83 1.70
C HIS A 28 12.72 -10.59 2.28
N GLY A 29 12.67 -10.44 3.60
CA GLY A 29 13.43 -9.40 4.29
C GLY A 29 12.72 -8.06 4.44
N TYR A 30 11.42 -8.00 4.18
CA TYR A 30 10.68 -6.75 4.30
C TYR A 30 9.85 -6.73 5.58
N PRO A 31 10.05 -5.75 6.47
CA PRO A 31 9.23 -5.64 7.65
C PRO A 31 7.80 -5.26 7.27
N VAL A 32 6.84 -5.83 8.00
CA VAL A 32 5.42 -5.67 7.70
C VAL A 32 4.66 -5.27 8.96
N VAL A 33 3.73 -4.36 8.79
CA VAL A 33 2.71 -4.04 9.79
C VAL A 33 1.35 -4.29 9.14
N THR A 34 0.41 -4.80 9.90
CA THR A 34 -0.90 -5.15 9.36
C THR A 34 -2.00 -4.35 10.03
N ALA A 35 -3.07 -4.12 9.28
CA ALA A 35 -4.30 -3.55 9.79
C ALA A 35 -5.47 -4.35 9.21
N SER A 36 -6.48 -4.59 10.02
CA SER A 36 -7.63 -5.39 9.59
C SER A 36 -8.75 -4.54 8.98
N HIS A 37 -8.69 -3.23 9.13
CA HIS A 37 -9.65 -2.30 8.54
C HIS A 37 -9.07 -0.90 8.46
N GLY A 38 -9.81 -0.01 7.81
CA GLY A 38 -9.33 1.35 7.53
C GLY A 38 -9.05 2.18 8.77
N LYS A 39 -9.87 2.05 9.80
CA LYS A 39 -9.66 2.80 11.04
C LYS A 39 -8.34 2.45 11.70
N GLU A 40 -8.04 1.16 11.79
CA GLU A 40 -6.77 0.69 12.35
C GLU A 40 -5.59 1.19 11.52
N ALA A 41 -5.74 1.18 10.19
CA ALA A 41 -4.72 1.71 9.31
C ALA A 41 -4.48 3.21 9.54
N LEU A 42 -5.55 3.98 9.69
CA LEU A 42 -5.42 5.42 9.97
C LEU A 42 -4.74 5.68 11.30
N GLU A 43 -5.05 4.90 12.32
CA GLU A 43 -4.39 5.00 13.61
C GLU A 43 -2.90 4.74 13.48
N TYR A 44 -2.53 3.72 12.70
CA TYR A 44 -1.13 3.42 12.45
C TYR A 44 -0.44 4.55 11.69
N LEU A 45 -1.10 5.10 10.66
CA LEU A 45 -0.52 6.18 9.87
C LEU A 45 -0.25 7.44 10.67
N GLY A 46 -0.96 7.61 11.79
CA GLY A 46 -0.71 8.72 12.70
C GLY A 46 0.52 8.56 13.59
N ARG A 47 1.22 7.42 13.50
CA ARG A 47 2.38 7.10 14.32
C ARG A 47 3.62 6.92 13.45
N ALA A 48 4.79 7.10 14.07
CA ALA A 48 6.06 6.77 13.43
C ALA A 48 6.46 5.33 13.81
N PRO A 49 7.18 4.61 12.95
CA PRO A 49 7.66 5.04 11.64
C PRO A 49 6.57 4.97 10.58
N ARG A 50 6.67 5.86 9.62
CA ARG A 50 5.75 5.86 8.48
C ARG A 50 6.00 4.64 7.61
N PRO A 51 4.97 4.03 7.02
CA PRO A 51 5.19 2.92 6.10
C PRO A 51 5.86 3.40 4.80
N SER A 52 6.63 2.50 4.20
CA SER A 52 7.26 2.75 2.91
C SER A 52 6.29 2.51 1.77
N MET A 53 5.22 1.76 2.01
CA MET A 53 4.18 1.45 1.03
C MET A 53 2.95 0.92 1.77
N MET A 54 1.78 1.13 1.19
CA MET A 54 0.55 0.56 1.70
C MET A 54 -0.05 -0.38 0.64
N VAL A 55 -0.39 -1.59 1.05
CA VAL A 55 -1.16 -2.54 0.24
C VAL A 55 -2.56 -2.53 0.79
N LEU A 56 -3.52 -2.07 -0.01
CA LEU A 56 -4.88 -1.81 0.43
C LEU A 56 -5.86 -2.71 -0.30
N ASP A 57 -6.59 -3.53 0.45
CA ASP A 57 -7.70 -4.31 -0.08
C ASP A 57 -8.93 -3.43 -0.23
N MET A 58 -9.41 -3.24 -1.44
CA MET A 58 -10.59 -2.43 -1.70
C MET A 58 -11.91 -3.18 -1.45
N ASN A 59 -11.85 -4.45 -1.10
CA ASN A 59 -13.03 -5.20 -0.69
C ASN A 59 -13.40 -4.99 0.78
N LEU A 60 -12.62 -4.20 1.50
CA LEU A 60 -13.05 -3.63 2.77
C LEU A 60 -14.36 -2.87 2.56
N PRO A 61 -15.16 -2.63 3.63
CA PRO A 61 -16.30 -1.73 3.48
C PRO A 61 -15.86 -0.48 2.71
N VAL A 62 -16.53 -0.21 1.61
CA VAL A 62 -16.11 0.79 0.60
C VAL A 62 -15.78 2.13 1.23
N MET A 63 -16.56 2.51 2.24
CA MET A 63 -16.36 3.78 2.92
C MET A 63 -14.99 3.86 3.61
N ASP A 64 -14.52 2.76 4.20
CA ASP A 64 -13.24 2.72 4.90
C ASP A 64 -12.06 2.87 3.93
N GLY A 65 -12.11 2.17 2.80
CA GLY A 65 -11.05 2.25 1.81
C GLY A 65 -10.94 3.63 1.18
N ASN A 66 -12.07 4.20 0.80
CA ASN A 66 -12.10 5.53 0.21
C ASN A 66 -11.70 6.60 1.22
N ARG A 67 -12.15 6.46 2.46
CA ARG A 67 -11.78 7.38 3.52
C ARG A 67 -10.28 7.36 3.78
N LEU A 68 -9.70 6.17 3.79
CA LEU A 68 -8.27 6.00 3.98
C LEU A 68 -7.48 6.69 2.87
N LEU A 69 -7.88 6.47 1.62
CA LEU A 69 -7.25 7.09 0.47
C LEU A 69 -7.38 8.62 0.50
N THR A 70 -8.55 9.11 0.84
CA THR A 70 -8.81 10.55 0.92
C THR A 70 -8.00 11.19 2.03
N THR A 71 -7.96 10.56 3.20
CA THR A 71 -7.19 11.07 4.34
C THR A 71 -5.71 11.14 4.01
N ARG A 72 -5.18 10.07 3.42
CA ARG A 72 -3.78 10.03 3.00
C ARG A 72 -3.46 11.16 2.02
N ARG A 73 -4.31 11.34 1.03
CA ARG A 73 -4.08 12.34 -0.02
C ARG A 73 -4.10 13.77 0.52
N GLY A 74 -4.93 14.01 1.53
CA GLY A 74 -5.04 15.33 2.13
C GLY A 74 -3.96 15.66 3.15
N ASP A 75 -3.06 14.73 3.45
CA ASP A 75 -2.00 14.92 4.44
C ASP A 75 -0.64 14.98 3.75
N ASP A 76 0.04 16.10 3.91
CA ASP A 76 1.34 16.34 3.26
C ASP A 76 2.38 15.27 3.60
N THR A 77 2.31 14.72 4.80
CA THR A 77 3.28 13.71 5.25
C THR A 77 2.93 12.31 4.79
N LEU A 78 1.69 12.06 4.39
CA LEU A 78 1.21 10.72 4.03
C LEU A 78 1.03 10.53 2.52
N ARG A 79 0.76 11.60 1.78
CA ARG A 79 0.40 11.46 0.36
C ARG A 79 1.53 10.94 -0.52
N SER A 80 2.76 11.00 -0.05
CA SER A 80 3.90 10.44 -0.79
C SER A 80 4.05 8.94 -0.61
N ILE A 81 3.32 8.33 0.35
CA ILE A 81 3.37 6.89 0.58
C ILE A 81 2.68 6.19 -0.60
N PRO A 82 3.40 5.36 -1.36
CA PRO A 82 2.78 4.67 -2.49
C PRO A 82 1.69 3.71 -2.01
N VAL A 83 0.62 3.60 -2.78
CA VAL A 83 -0.48 2.68 -2.49
C VAL A 83 -0.63 1.70 -3.64
N VAL A 84 -0.69 0.42 -3.31
CA VAL A 84 -1.04 -0.65 -4.23
C VAL A 84 -2.40 -1.18 -3.82
N ILE A 85 -3.33 -1.22 -4.76
CA ILE A 85 -4.70 -1.67 -4.50
C ILE A 85 -4.86 -3.13 -4.92
N LEU A 86 -5.44 -3.92 -4.02
CA LEU A 86 -5.91 -5.27 -4.32
C LEU A 86 -7.43 -5.22 -4.47
N SER A 87 -7.96 -5.75 -5.58
CA SER A 87 -9.40 -5.72 -5.79
C SER A 87 -9.88 -6.95 -6.58
N ALA A 88 -10.96 -7.56 -6.11
CA ALA A 88 -11.60 -8.63 -6.83
C ALA A 88 -12.28 -8.16 -8.12
N SER A 89 -12.61 -6.88 -8.22
CA SER A 89 -13.30 -6.30 -9.36
C SER A 89 -12.38 -5.69 -10.41
N MET A 90 -11.08 -6.00 -10.35
CA MET A 90 -10.13 -5.46 -11.33
C MET A 90 -10.49 -5.79 -12.77
N ALA A 91 -11.05 -6.98 -13.01
CA ALA A 91 -11.43 -7.39 -14.36
C ALA A 91 -12.54 -6.52 -14.95
N GLY A 92 -13.38 -5.94 -14.08
CA GLY A 92 -14.46 -5.05 -14.52
C GLY A 92 -14.07 -3.58 -14.57
N MET A 93 -12.85 -3.26 -14.13
CA MET A 93 -12.40 -1.88 -14.13
C MET A 93 -11.71 -1.53 -15.44
N SER A 94 -12.23 -0.51 -16.13
CA SER A 94 -11.65 -0.09 -17.41
C SER A 94 -10.29 0.57 -17.19
N PRO A 95 -9.44 0.61 -18.23
CA PRO A 95 -8.18 1.37 -18.14
C PRO A 95 -8.41 2.84 -17.78
N ARG A 96 -9.52 3.42 -18.23
CA ARG A 96 -9.87 4.80 -17.88
C ARG A 96 -10.14 4.95 -16.40
N ASP A 97 -10.90 4.01 -15.82
CA ASP A 97 -11.22 4.05 -14.39
C ASP A 97 -9.96 3.90 -13.55
N ARG A 98 -9.06 3.00 -13.95
CA ARG A 98 -7.78 2.85 -13.25
C ARG A 98 -6.94 4.12 -13.34
N ALA A 99 -6.92 4.76 -14.48
CA ALA A 99 -6.20 6.02 -14.66
C ALA A 99 -6.78 7.13 -13.78
N LEU A 100 -8.11 7.19 -13.65
CA LEU A 100 -8.77 8.15 -12.78
C LEU A 100 -8.43 7.91 -11.32
N TYR A 101 -8.41 6.65 -10.89
CA TYR A 101 -8.01 6.29 -9.53
C TYR A 101 -6.57 6.68 -9.26
N ALA A 102 -5.68 6.36 -10.18
CA ALA A 102 -4.27 6.72 -10.04
C ALA A 102 -4.10 8.24 -9.96
N SER A 103 -4.80 8.98 -10.79
CA SER A 103 -4.73 10.43 -10.84
C SER A 103 -5.33 11.08 -9.59
N ASN A 104 -6.51 10.61 -9.16
CA ASN A 104 -7.23 11.23 -8.06
C ASN A 104 -6.66 10.87 -6.69
N TYR A 105 -6.13 9.66 -6.54
CA TYR A 105 -5.68 9.15 -5.24
C TYR A 105 -4.18 8.85 -5.21
N GLY A 106 -3.48 8.98 -6.32
CA GLY A 106 -2.05 8.70 -6.36
C GLY A 106 -1.72 7.24 -6.17
N VAL A 107 -2.55 6.35 -6.71
CA VAL A 107 -2.35 4.91 -6.60
C VAL A 107 -1.23 4.48 -7.55
N ALA A 108 -0.25 3.74 -7.01
CA ALA A 108 0.91 3.32 -7.78
C ALA A 108 0.65 2.11 -8.66
N ALA A 109 -0.18 1.18 -8.18
CA ALA A 109 -0.46 -0.05 -8.93
C ALA A 109 -1.77 -0.68 -8.48
N PHE A 110 -2.33 -1.51 -9.36
CA PHE A 110 -3.53 -2.28 -9.09
C PHE A 110 -3.23 -3.75 -9.32
N LEU A 111 -3.63 -4.61 -8.38
CA LEU A 111 -3.49 -6.06 -8.51
C LEU A 111 -4.85 -6.70 -8.32
N GLY A 112 -5.12 -7.73 -9.13
CA GLY A 112 -6.37 -8.50 -9.02
C GLY A 112 -6.32 -9.50 -7.88
N LYS A 113 -7.49 -9.88 -7.40
CA LYS A 113 -7.64 -10.96 -6.43
C LYS A 113 -8.06 -12.25 -7.15
N PRO A 114 -7.59 -13.40 -6.70
CA PRO A 114 -6.73 -13.62 -5.55
C PRO A 114 -5.32 -13.06 -5.80
N ALA A 115 -4.76 -12.41 -4.79
CA ALA A 115 -3.45 -11.79 -4.93
C ALA A 115 -2.37 -12.86 -4.94
N ASP A 116 -1.53 -12.83 -5.95
CA ASP A 116 -0.31 -13.63 -5.96
C ASP A 116 0.72 -12.90 -5.10
N PRO A 117 1.21 -13.52 -4.00
CA PRO A 117 2.18 -12.86 -3.14
C PRO A 117 3.43 -12.37 -3.88
N ARG A 118 3.81 -13.05 -4.96
CA ARG A 118 4.96 -12.63 -5.78
C ARG A 118 4.70 -11.31 -6.49
N GLN A 119 3.46 -11.06 -6.90
CA GLN A 119 3.10 -9.78 -7.52
C GLN A 119 3.13 -8.65 -6.48
N VAL A 120 2.69 -8.95 -5.26
CA VAL A 120 2.78 -7.98 -4.16
C VAL A 120 4.24 -7.67 -3.86
N LEU A 121 5.10 -8.70 -3.80
CA LEU A 121 6.52 -8.51 -3.60
C LEU A 121 7.14 -7.63 -4.69
N GLN A 122 6.80 -7.89 -5.95
CA GLN A 122 7.29 -7.08 -7.07
C GLN A 122 6.86 -5.62 -6.93
N ALA A 123 5.63 -5.39 -6.48
CA ALA A 123 5.13 -4.04 -6.26
C ALA A 123 5.90 -3.34 -5.14
N VAL A 124 6.21 -4.06 -4.06
CA VAL A 124 7.04 -3.53 -2.97
C VAL A 124 8.42 -3.13 -3.48
N GLU A 125 9.02 -4.01 -4.26
CA GLU A 125 10.36 -3.77 -4.80
C GLU A 125 10.40 -2.60 -5.76
N ARG A 126 9.33 -2.44 -6.53
CA ARG A 126 9.25 -1.38 -7.56
C ARG A 126 8.86 -0.03 -6.97
N HIS A 127 7.92 -0.01 -6.02
CA HIS A 127 7.27 1.24 -5.58
C HIS A 127 7.59 1.63 -4.15
N GLY A 128 8.06 0.70 -3.30
CA GLY A 128 8.34 1.02 -1.90
C GLY A 128 9.39 2.11 -1.75
N LEU A 129 9.14 3.05 -0.86
CA LEU A 129 10.07 4.14 -0.61
C LEU A 129 11.31 3.64 0.10
N ARG A 130 12.46 4.00 -0.43
CA ARG A 130 13.77 3.56 0.06
C ARG A 130 14.47 4.70 0.78
N THR A 131 15.40 4.36 1.64
CA THR A 131 16.23 5.36 2.32
C THR A 131 17.02 6.18 1.32
N GLU A 132 17.46 5.57 0.23
CA GLU A 132 18.18 6.29 -0.83
C GLU A 132 17.30 7.28 -1.59
N ASP A 133 15.99 7.06 -1.62
CA ASP A 133 15.08 8.00 -2.26
C ASP A 133 15.14 9.35 -1.59
N THR A 134 15.26 9.37 -0.25
CA THR A 134 15.43 10.62 0.49
C THR A 134 16.77 11.26 0.17
N SER A 135 17.84 10.46 0.12
CA SER A 135 19.17 10.96 -0.22
C SER A 135 19.26 11.41 -1.67
N ALA A 136 18.64 10.65 -2.56
CA ALA A 136 18.62 10.98 -3.98
C ALA A 136 17.84 12.26 -4.27
N GLY A 137 16.87 12.59 -3.44
CA GLY A 137 16.12 13.82 -3.57
C GLY A 137 16.87 15.04 -3.11
N VAL A 138 18.01 14.86 -2.46
CA VAL A 138 18.84 15.98 -2.03
C VAL A 138 19.73 16.41 -3.18
N PRO A 139 19.70 17.69 -3.55
CA PRO A 139 20.56 18.17 -4.62
C PRO A 139 22.03 17.91 -4.28
N VAL A 140 22.72 17.44 -5.22
CA VAL A 140 24.13 17.14 -5.07
C VAL A 140 24.94 18.29 -5.61
#